data_d9e128598b8ee472c4073787005ad576
#
_entry.id   d9e128598b8ee472c4073787005ad576
#
_cell.length_a   1.000
_cell.length_b   1.000
_cell.length_c   1.000
_cell.angle_alpha   90.00
_cell.angle_beta   90.00
_cell.angle_gamma   90.00
#
_symmetry.space_group_name_H-M   'P 1'
#
loop_
_entity.id
_entity.type
_entity.pdbx_description
1 polymer ?
#
loop_
_entity_poly.entity_id
_entity_poly.type
_entity_poly.pdbx_seq_one_letter_code
_entity_poly.pdbx_strand_id
1 'polypeptide(L)'
;MKLLLPFMLLTFALVLWSCGGDETPKPRGFVRIDFPEPQYIILDTTLPYRFEYSNEATVKMLQRPEHPYWINLVYPRYKATVYLTYNNIEGNMAQMLSDAHDLAYKHISVASDIQTELILKPKNQVYGLYYHIKGDKVASPINFFVTDSLQHFLRASLYFDQLPHNDSLAPVIEGINKDLWVLVNTLTWKDKL
;
A
#
# COMPACT_ATOMS: atom_id res chain seq x y z
N MET A 1 2.25 -15.65 -73.45
CA MET A 1 2.52 -16.56 -72.32
C MET A 1 3.87 -16.26 -71.61
N LYS A 2 4.77 -15.46 -72.21
CA LYS A 2 6.11 -15.15 -71.61
C LYS A 2 6.16 -13.93 -70.64
N LEU A 3 5.06 -13.11 -70.58
CA LEU A 3 5.01 -11.94 -69.69
C LEU A 3 4.30 -12.18 -68.33
N LEU A 4 3.55 -13.29 -68.20
CA LEU A 4 2.83 -13.60 -66.99
C LEU A 4 3.74 -14.09 -65.85
N LEU A 5 4.85 -14.76 -66.19
CA LEU A 5 5.77 -15.33 -65.20
C LEU A 5 6.51 -14.26 -64.37
N PRO A 6 7.08 -13.16 -64.96
CA PRO A 6 7.72 -12.12 -64.20
C PRO A 6 6.76 -11.30 -63.37
N PHE A 7 5.51 -11.15 -63.78
CA PHE A 7 4.49 -10.45 -63.01
C PHE A 7 4.06 -11.25 -61.77
N MET A 8 3.96 -12.57 -61.91
CA MET A 8 3.63 -13.48 -60.80
C MET A 8 4.79 -13.55 -59.75
N LEU A 9 6.02 -13.50 -60.21
CA LEU A 9 7.21 -13.40 -59.35
C LEU A 9 7.31 -12.08 -58.57
N LEU A 10 6.95 -10.97 -59.22
CA LEU A 10 6.95 -9.64 -58.59
C LEU A 10 5.86 -9.52 -57.50
N THR A 11 4.67 -10.05 -57.74
CA THR A 11 3.58 -10.09 -56.75
C THR A 11 3.92 -10.98 -55.58
N PHE A 12 4.56 -12.14 -55.79
CA PHE A 12 5.02 -13.02 -54.72
C PHE A 12 6.12 -12.40 -53.85
N ALA A 13 7.04 -11.66 -54.47
CA ALA A 13 8.10 -10.92 -53.72
C ALA A 13 7.52 -9.78 -52.85
N LEU A 14 6.45 -9.08 -53.33
CA LEU A 14 5.77 -8.03 -52.55
C LEU A 14 5.01 -8.58 -51.35
N VAL A 15 4.48 -9.79 -51.40
CA VAL A 15 3.77 -10.44 -50.28
C VAL A 15 4.74 -10.87 -49.19
N LEU A 16 5.98 -11.21 -49.53
CA LEU A 16 7.00 -11.61 -48.54
C LEU A 16 7.57 -10.43 -47.74
N TRP A 17 7.36 -9.19 -48.19
CA TRP A 17 7.80 -8.00 -47.46
C TRP A 17 6.80 -7.45 -46.44
N SER A 18 5.64 -8.08 -46.36
CA SER A 18 4.58 -7.73 -45.39
C SER A 18 4.77 -8.38 -44.02
N CYS A 19 5.99 -8.72 -43.60
CA CYS A 19 6.28 -9.02 -42.19
C CYS A 19 6.42 -7.71 -41.41
N GLY A 20 5.33 -7.07 -41.08
CA GLY A 20 5.28 -6.07 -40.05
C GLY A 20 5.60 -6.74 -38.72
N GLY A 21 6.75 -6.40 -38.14
CA GLY A 21 7.09 -6.88 -36.80
C GLY A 21 5.99 -6.48 -35.84
N ASP A 22 5.44 -7.44 -35.15
CA ASP A 22 4.62 -7.18 -33.96
C ASP A 22 5.43 -6.33 -32.99
N GLU A 23 5.16 -5.03 -32.96
CA GLU A 23 5.67 -4.18 -31.88
C GLU A 23 5.00 -4.62 -30.61
N THR A 24 5.60 -5.63 -29.93
CA THR A 24 5.19 -5.93 -28.57
C THR A 24 5.37 -4.66 -27.74
N PRO A 25 4.33 -4.13 -27.09
CA PRO A 25 4.43 -2.95 -26.25
C PRO A 25 5.52 -3.20 -25.21
N LYS A 26 6.57 -2.38 -25.23
CA LYS A 26 7.62 -2.46 -24.22
C LYS A 26 6.96 -2.25 -22.85
N PRO A 27 7.30 -3.07 -21.83
CA PRO A 27 6.82 -2.84 -20.48
C PRO A 27 7.15 -1.40 -20.07
N ARG A 28 6.19 -0.69 -19.49
CA ARG A 28 6.41 0.67 -18.97
C ARG A 28 7.55 0.62 -17.97
N GLY A 29 8.66 1.28 -18.26
CA GLY A 29 9.76 1.46 -17.33
C GLY A 29 9.31 2.41 -16.22
N PHE A 30 9.47 2.00 -14.97
CA PHE A 30 9.33 2.92 -13.84
C PHE A 30 10.57 3.81 -13.76
N VAL A 31 10.39 5.06 -13.30
CA VAL A 31 11.52 5.88 -12.91
C VAL A 31 12.26 5.14 -11.79
N ARG A 32 13.57 4.92 -11.96
CA ARG A 32 14.37 4.32 -10.89
C ARG A 32 14.36 5.24 -9.68
N ILE A 33 13.72 4.80 -8.62
CA ILE A 33 13.74 5.45 -7.32
C ILE A 33 14.75 4.68 -6.48
N ASP A 34 15.88 5.32 -6.16
CA ASP A 34 16.84 4.73 -5.23
C ASP A 34 16.29 4.91 -3.81
N PHE A 35 15.90 3.81 -3.19
CA PHE A 35 15.55 3.77 -1.78
C PHE A 35 16.86 3.61 -0.98
N PRO A 36 17.15 4.49 -0.02
CA PRO A 36 18.23 4.24 0.93
C PRO A 36 17.92 2.95 1.71
N GLU A 37 18.95 2.29 2.22
CA GLU A 37 18.75 1.17 3.14
C GLU A 37 17.98 1.67 4.36
N PRO A 38 16.79 1.11 4.65
CA PRO A 38 15.95 1.61 5.72
C PRO A 38 16.62 1.33 7.07
N GLN A 39 16.71 2.37 7.90
CA GLN A 39 17.02 2.25 9.32
C GLN A 39 15.74 2.40 10.11
N TYR A 40 15.53 1.54 11.09
CA TYR A 40 14.32 1.55 11.89
C TYR A 40 14.56 2.15 13.26
N ILE A 41 13.62 2.97 13.70
CA ILE A 41 13.63 3.70 14.98
C ILE A 41 12.46 3.22 15.81
N ILE A 42 12.69 2.99 17.09
CA ILE A 42 11.62 2.60 18.01
C ILE A 42 10.79 3.83 18.38
N LEU A 43 9.49 3.77 18.12
CA LEU A 43 8.51 4.70 18.68
C LEU A 43 8.12 4.20 20.08
N ASP A 44 8.75 4.76 21.11
CA ASP A 44 8.45 4.48 22.51
C ASP A 44 8.12 5.77 23.23
N THR A 45 6.84 6.09 23.32
CA THR A 45 6.29 7.33 23.87
C THR A 45 5.17 6.99 24.86
N THR A 46 4.36 7.98 25.25
CA THR A 46 3.16 7.81 26.09
C THR A 46 1.98 7.19 25.34
N LEU A 47 2.15 6.75 24.10
CA LEU A 47 1.11 6.04 23.33
C LEU A 47 0.85 4.65 23.91
N PRO A 48 -0.39 4.12 23.81
CA PRO A 48 -0.76 2.79 24.29
C PRO A 48 -0.19 1.65 23.42
N TYR A 49 0.70 1.96 22.52
CA TYR A 49 1.38 1.03 21.64
C TYR A 49 2.82 1.49 21.39
N ARG A 50 3.65 0.55 20.98
CA ARG A 50 5.06 0.72 20.62
C ARG A 50 5.35 -0.10 19.37
N PHE A 51 6.16 0.44 18.46
CA PHE A 51 6.61 -0.25 17.25
C PHE A 51 7.90 0.38 16.69
N GLU A 52 8.48 -0.26 15.70
CA GLU A 52 9.57 0.30 14.91
C GLU A 52 9.04 0.90 13.61
N TYR A 53 9.60 2.03 13.20
CA TYR A 53 9.27 2.72 11.97
C TYR A 53 10.52 3.19 11.24
N SER A 54 10.45 3.37 9.93
CA SER A 54 11.56 3.80 9.08
C SER A 54 11.98 5.25 9.40
N ASN A 55 13.28 5.52 9.44
CA ASN A 55 13.84 6.87 9.58
C ASN A 55 13.51 7.80 8.39
N GLU A 56 13.02 7.26 7.26
CA GLU A 56 12.46 8.03 6.14
C GLU A 56 11.12 8.71 6.51
N ALA A 57 10.46 8.24 7.57
CA ALA A 57 9.22 8.82 8.07
C ALA A 57 9.47 9.75 9.27
N THR A 58 8.64 10.78 9.36
CA THR A 58 8.54 11.66 10.52
C THR A 58 7.23 11.42 11.24
N VAL A 59 7.28 11.19 12.57
CA VAL A 59 6.08 11.04 13.39
C VAL A 59 5.48 12.41 13.69
N LYS A 60 4.20 12.59 13.37
CA LYS A 60 3.40 13.76 13.76
C LYS A 60 2.30 13.33 14.72
N MET A 61 2.39 13.78 15.97
CA MET A 61 1.29 13.64 16.94
C MET A 61 0.15 14.57 16.54
N LEU A 62 -1.08 14.04 16.53
CA LEU A 62 -2.25 14.86 16.27
C LEU A 62 -2.72 15.49 17.59
N GLN A 63 -2.79 16.83 17.63
CA GLN A 63 -3.31 17.56 18.78
C GLN A 63 -4.85 17.58 18.74
N ARG A 64 -5.46 16.42 19.01
CA ARG A 64 -6.91 16.25 19.09
C ARG A 64 -7.26 15.67 20.45
N PRO A 65 -7.88 16.47 21.35
CA PRO A 65 -8.21 16.00 22.70
C PRO A 65 -9.10 14.75 22.71
N GLU A 66 -10.01 14.63 21.75
CA GLU A 66 -10.90 13.50 21.56
C GLU A 66 -10.19 12.23 21.04
N HIS A 67 -9.00 12.39 20.43
CA HIS A 67 -8.21 11.31 19.85
C HIS A 67 -6.70 11.49 20.15
N PRO A 68 -6.29 11.44 21.42
CA PRO A 68 -4.92 11.80 21.84
C PRO A 68 -3.84 10.84 21.34
N TYR A 69 -4.24 9.64 20.90
CA TYR A 69 -3.32 8.58 20.48
C TYR A 69 -3.26 8.39 18.96
N TRP A 70 -3.87 9.31 18.20
CA TRP A 70 -3.74 9.30 16.75
C TRP A 70 -2.43 9.96 16.32
N ILE A 71 -1.74 9.33 15.37
CA ILE A 71 -0.49 9.85 14.82
C ILE A 71 -0.47 9.69 13.31
N ASN A 72 0.41 10.45 12.67
CA ASN A 72 0.73 10.29 11.25
C ASN A 72 2.21 9.97 11.09
N LEU A 73 2.53 8.97 10.28
CA LEU A 73 3.87 8.76 9.74
C LEU A 73 3.94 9.46 8.39
N VAL A 74 4.66 10.57 8.33
CA VAL A 74 4.81 11.38 7.12
C VAL A 74 6.12 11.02 6.45
N TYR A 75 6.07 10.65 5.18
CA TYR A 75 7.21 10.40 4.31
C TYR A 75 7.41 11.59 3.37
N PRO A 76 8.20 12.61 3.75
CA PRO A 76 8.27 13.88 3.00
C PRO A 76 8.83 13.68 1.58
N ARG A 77 9.83 12.79 1.44
CA ARG A 77 10.46 12.46 0.16
C ARG A 77 9.47 11.90 -0.86
N TYR A 78 8.49 11.15 -0.40
CA TYR A 78 7.52 10.46 -1.25
C TYR A 78 6.16 11.16 -1.30
N LYS A 79 6.00 12.29 -0.59
CA LYS A 79 4.73 12.99 -0.44
C LYS A 79 3.61 12.02 -0.04
N ALA A 80 3.92 11.17 0.92
CA ALA A 80 3.04 10.12 1.42
C ALA A 80 2.84 10.27 2.93
N THR A 81 1.65 9.88 3.39
CA THR A 81 1.29 9.90 4.81
C THR A 81 0.55 8.61 5.15
N VAL A 82 1.01 7.94 6.20
CA VAL A 82 0.28 6.85 6.83
C VAL A 82 -0.44 7.40 8.04
N TYR A 83 -1.77 7.39 8.00
CA TYR A 83 -2.63 7.81 9.09
C TYR A 83 -2.86 6.63 10.03
N LEU A 84 -2.41 6.75 11.28
CA LEU A 84 -2.65 5.76 12.34
C LEU A 84 -3.70 6.28 13.29
N THR A 85 -4.82 5.58 13.37
CA THR A 85 -5.96 5.91 14.23
C THR A 85 -6.12 4.83 15.27
N TYR A 86 -5.96 5.20 16.54
CA TYR A 86 -6.11 4.31 17.68
C TYR A 86 -7.43 4.57 18.40
N ASN A 87 -8.11 3.50 18.79
CA ASN A 87 -9.32 3.56 19.61
C ASN A 87 -9.28 2.47 20.68
N ASN A 88 -9.85 2.75 21.84
CA ASN A 88 -10.14 1.73 22.85
C ASN A 88 -11.37 0.93 22.41
N ILE A 89 -11.35 -0.38 22.71
CA ILE A 89 -12.52 -1.24 22.54
C ILE A 89 -13.40 -1.10 23.77
N GLU A 90 -14.62 -0.64 23.56
CA GLU A 90 -15.64 -0.43 24.62
C GLU A 90 -16.91 -1.24 24.31
N GLY A 91 -16.74 -2.54 24.04
CA GLY A 91 -17.83 -3.43 23.64
C GLY A 91 -18.27 -3.28 22.18
N ASN A 92 -17.58 -2.44 21.40
CA ASN A 92 -17.91 -2.07 20.02
C ASN A 92 -17.01 -2.73 18.98
N MET A 93 -16.31 -3.81 19.32
CA MET A 93 -15.34 -4.48 18.44
C MET A 93 -15.95 -4.88 17.09
N ALA A 94 -17.17 -5.43 17.07
CA ALA A 94 -17.82 -5.83 15.82
C ALA A 94 -18.04 -4.65 14.88
N GLN A 95 -18.41 -3.47 15.41
CA GLN A 95 -18.57 -2.25 14.63
C GLN A 95 -17.22 -1.77 14.09
N MET A 96 -16.17 -1.76 14.91
CA MET A 96 -14.83 -1.36 14.47
C MET A 96 -14.28 -2.24 13.35
N LEU A 97 -14.52 -3.55 13.41
CA LEU A 97 -14.16 -4.50 12.35
C LEU A 97 -14.93 -4.21 11.05
N SER A 98 -16.25 -4.00 11.15
CA SER A 98 -17.09 -3.63 10.02
C SER A 98 -16.60 -2.33 9.37
N ASP A 99 -16.38 -1.29 10.19
CA ASP A 99 -15.92 0.01 9.70
C ASP A 99 -14.56 -0.07 9.01
N ALA A 100 -13.64 -0.86 9.56
CA ALA A 100 -12.31 -1.06 8.96
C ALA A 100 -12.39 -1.79 7.62
N HIS A 101 -13.26 -2.80 7.52
CA HIS A 101 -13.55 -3.51 6.28
C HIS A 101 -14.19 -2.59 5.25
N ASP A 102 -15.26 -1.89 5.62
CA ASP A 102 -16.01 -1.01 4.72
C ASP A 102 -15.13 0.13 4.17
N LEU A 103 -14.22 0.66 5.00
CA LEU A 103 -13.27 1.68 4.56
C LEU A 103 -12.25 1.14 3.54
N ALA A 104 -11.78 -0.09 3.67
CA ALA A 104 -10.92 -0.72 2.68
C ALA A 104 -11.70 -0.97 1.37
N TYR A 105 -12.94 -1.45 1.47
CA TYR A 105 -13.79 -1.76 0.31
C TYR A 105 -14.46 -0.55 -0.35
N LYS A 106 -14.38 0.65 0.22
CA LYS A 106 -14.79 1.90 -0.47
C LYS A 106 -14.10 2.10 -1.82
N HIS A 107 -12.94 1.51 -2.00
CA HIS A 107 -12.16 1.60 -3.23
C HIS A 107 -12.56 0.58 -4.31
N ILE A 108 -13.54 -0.31 -4.04
CA ILE A 108 -13.89 -1.43 -4.92
C ILE A 108 -14.28 -0.99 -6.35
N SER A 109 -14.89 0.19 -6.50
CA SER A 109 -15.31 0.71 -7.81
C SER A 109 -14.15 1.14 -8.72
N VAL A 110 -12.97 1.40 -8.15
CA VAL A 110 -11.75 1.86 -8.85
C VAL A 110 -10.58 0.89 -8.68
N ALA A 111 -10.76 -0.12 -7.84
CA ALA A 111 -9.77 -1.17 -7.62
C ALA A 111 -9.83 -2.21 -8.74
N SER A 112 -8.67 -2.67 -9.20
CA SER A 112 -8.55 -3.84 -10.08
C SER A 112 -8.47 -5.15 -9.29
N ASP A 113 -8.00 -5.08 -8.03
CA ASP A 113 -7.87 -6.23 -7.13
C ASP A 113 -7.77 -5.73 -5.67
N ILE A 114 -8.33 -6.50 -4.72
CA ILE A 114 -8.19 -6.28 -3.28
C ILE A 114 -7.70 -7.59 -2.65
N GLN A 115 -6.43 -7.61 -2.31
CA GLN A 115 -5.80 -8.74 -1.64
C GLN A 115 -5.83 -8.52 -0.14
N THR A 116 -6.22 -9.56 0.60
CA THR A 116 -6.28 -9.52 2.05
C THR A 116 -5.30 -10.52 2.64
N GLU A 117 -4.48 -10.09 3.57
CA GLU A 117 -3.52 -10.90 4.29
C GLU A 117 -3.83 -10.91 5.79
N LEU A 118 -3.79 -12.09 6.40
CA LEU A 118 -4.06 -12.25 7.83
C LEU A 118 -2.82 -11.88 8.65
N ILE A 119 -2.99 -10.97 9.60
CA ILE A 119 -1.99 -10.67 10.62
C ILE A 119 -2.24 -11.56 11.83
N LEU A 120 -1.27 -12.42 12.15
CA LEU A 120 -1.38 -13.35 13.28
C LEU A 120 -0.04 -13.38 14.05
N LYS A 121 0.04 -12.64 15.15
CA LYS A 121 1.21 -12.52 16.02
C LYS A 121 0.83 -12.83 17.47
N PRO A 122 0.63 -14.10 17.84
CA PRO A 122 0.11 -14.49 19.16
C PRO A 122 1.01 -14.03 20.31
N LYS A 123 2.33 -14.04 20.13
CA LYS A 123 3.29 -13.61 21.16
C LYS A 123 3.10 -12.16 21.60
N ASN A 124 2.68 -11.29 20.69
CA ASN A 124 2.46 -9.87 20.93
C ASN A 124 0.98 -9.54 21.10
N GLN A 125 0.10 -10.55 21.03
CA GLN A 125 -1.37 -10.38 21.03
C GLN A 125 -1.81 -9.39 19.92
N VAL A 126 -1.24 -9.52 18.71
CA VAL A 126 -1.54 -8.66 17.55
C VAL A 126 -2.20 -9.50 16.48
N TYR A 127 -3.47 -9.19 16.21
CA TYR A 127 -4.34 -9.89 15.27
C TYR A 127 -4.98 -8.86 14.34
N GLY A 128 -5.16 -9.16 13.06
CA GLY A 128 -5.76 -8.20 12.16
C GLY A 128 -5.79 -8.63 10.71
N LEU A 129 -6.13 -7.68 9.85
CA LEU A 129 -6.12 -7.86 8.40
C LEU A 129 -5.33 -6.73 7.74
N TYR A 130 -4.59 -7.11 6.72
CA TYR A 130 -3.82 -6.21 5.87
C TYR A 130 -4.40 -6.25 4.46
N TYR A 131 -4.74 -5.09 3.90
CA TYR A 131 -5.36 -4.95 2.59
C TYR A 131 -4.38 -4.31 1.62
N HIS A 132 -4.10 -4.99 0.53
CA HIS A 132 -3.42 -4.45 -0.65
C HIS A 132 -4.46 -4.15 -1.71
N ILE A 133 -4.72 -2.89 -1.98
CA ILE A 133 -5.74 -2.44 -2.91
C ILE A 133 -5.04 -1.96 -4.18
N LYS A 134 -5.12 -2.77 -5.24
CA LYS A 134 -4.51 -2.48 -6.54
C LYS A 134 -5.45 -1.67 -7.41
N GLY A 135 -4.91 -0.80 -8.22
CA GLY A 135 -5.63 0.04 -9.17
C GLY A 135 -5.02 1.43 -9.27
N ASP A 136 -4.87 1.94 -10.49
CA ASP A 136 -4.18 3.21 -10.75
C ASP A 136 -4.84 4.40 -10.04
N LYS A 137 -6.16 4.38 -9.87
CA LYS A 137 -6.96 5.45 -9.26
C LYS A 137 -7.32 5.21 -7.79
N VAL A 138 -6.74 4.21 -7.14
CA VAL A 138 -6.99 3.92 -5.73
C VAL A 138 -6.30 4.96 -4.86
N ALA A 139 -7.07 5.70 -4.05
CA ALA A 139 -6.55 6.76 -3.19
C ALA A 139 -5.72 6.23 -2.01
N SER A 140 -6.06 5.04 -1.48
CA SER A 140 -5.35 4.40 -0.37
C SER A 140 -4.99 2.97 -0.73
N PRO A 141 -3.79 2.73 -1.29
CA PRO A 141 -3.38 1.42 -1.79
C PRO A 141 -3.09 0.41 -0.69
N ILE A 142 -2.83 0.86 0.54
CA ILE A 142 -2.57 0.02 1.70
C ILE A 142 -3.43 0.48 2.86
N ASN A 143 -4.17 -0.47 3.43
CA ASN A 143 -4.92 -0.32 4.67
C ASN A 143 -4.68 -1.54 5.54
N PHE A 144 -4.65 -1.37 6.85
CA PHE A 144 -4.69 -2.49 7.78
C PHE A 144 -5.33 -2.07 9.10
N PHE A 145 -5.76 -3.06 9.86
CA PHE A 145 -6.01 -2.88 11.27
C PHE A 145 -5.36 -4.00 12.07
N VAL A 146 -5.04 -3.69 13.32
CA VAL A 146 -4.54 -4.66 14.30
C VAL A 146 -5.19 -4.41 15.65
N THR A 147 -5.38 -5.49 16.41
CA THR A 147 -6.07 -5.49 17.70
C THR A 147 -5.54 -6.59 18.59
N ASP A 148 -5.68 -6.43 19.90
CA ASP A 148 -5.53 -7.52 20.89
C ASP A 148 -6.85 -8.25 21.15
N SER A 149 -7.93 -7.83 20.49
CA SER A 149 -9.31 -8.31 20.65
C SER A 149 -9.97 -7.96 22.00
N LEU A 150 -9.30 -7.23 22.87
CA LEU A 150 -9.76 -6.92 24.22
C LEU A 150 -9.90 -5.42 24.50
N GLN A 151 -8.84 -4.65 24.24
CA GLN A 151 -8.75 -3.23 24.63
C GLN A 151 -8.26 -2.32 23.50
N HIS A 152 -7.41 -2.83 22.60
CA HIS A 152 -6.66 -2.04 21.65
C HIS A 152 -7.12 -2.27 20.23
N PHE A 153 -7.38 -1.20 19.50
CA PHE A 153 -7.67 -1.22 18.07
C PHE A 153 -6.89 -0.12 17.36
N LEU A 154 -5.95 -0.48 16.49
CA LEU A 154 -5.15 0.44 15.69
C LEU A 154 -5.42 0.18 14.22
N ARG A 155 -5.80 1.22 13.48
CA ARG A 155 -5.96 1.17 12.03
C ARG A 155 -4.96 2.08 11.36
N ALA A 156 -4.45 1.67 10.21
CA ALA A 156 -3.58 2.44 9.36
C ALA A 156 -4.10 2.52 7.93
N SER A 157 -3.84 3.65 7.27
CA SER A 157 -4.18 3.88 5.87
C SER A 157 -3.11 4.75 5.21
N LEU A 158 -2.57 4.31 4.08
CA LEU A 158 -1.58 5.04 3.30
C LEU A 158 -2.26 5.94 2.27
N TYR A 159 -1.89 7.22 2.24
CA TYR A 159 -2.32 8.19 1.24
C TYR A 159 -1.13 8.95 0.66
N PHE A 160 -1.30 9.44 -0.56
CA PHE A 160 -0.35 10.33 -1.23
C PHE A 160 -0.95 11.73 -1.36
N ASP A 161 -0.12 12.78 -1.25
CA ASP A 161 -0.54 14.20 -1.35
C ASP A 161 -0.86 14.63 -2.79
N GLN A 162 -0.91 13.68 -3.71
CA GLN A 162 -1.18 13.91 -5.13
C GLN A 162 -2.30 12.99 -5.62
N LEU A 163 -2.84 13.30 -6.79
CA LEU A 163 -3.83 12.42 -7.43
C LEU A 163 -3.24 11.02 -7.63
N PRO A 164 -4.02 9.98 -7.36
CA PRO A 164 -3.53 8.61 -7.46
C PRO A 164 -3.16 8.27 -8.92
N HIS A 165 -1.92 7.85 -9.09
CA HIS A 165 -1.34 7.21 -10.27
C HIS A 165 -0.46 6.06 -9.78
N ASN A 166 -1.11 5.07 -9.19
CA ASN A 166 -0.44 4.00 -8.44
C ASN A 166 0.48 3.14 -9.31
N ASP A 167 0.20 3.03 -10.59
CA ASP A 167 1.10 2.35 -11.53
C ASP A 167 2.49 3.01 -11.54
N SER A 168 2.54 4.34 -11.49
CA SER A 168 3.80 5.10 -11.43
C SER A 168 4.41 5.13 -10.03
N LEU A 169 3.58 5.02 -8.99
CA LEU A 169 3.97 5.02 -7.58
C LEU A 169 4.31 3.62 -7.06
N ALA A 170 4.14 2.57 -7.86
CA ALA A 170 4.30 1.19 -7.41
C ALA A 170 5.62 0.93 -6.65
N PRO A 171 6.80 1.42 -7.06
CA PRO A 171 8.03 1.23 -6.28
C PRO A 171 7.97 1.91 -4.90
N VAL A 172 7.35 3.10 -4.81
CA VAL A 172 7.19 3.83 -3.54
C VAL A 172 6.22 3.11 -2.62
N ILE A 173 5.08 2.65 -3.17
CA ILE A 173 4.09 1.87 -2.42
C ILE A 173 4.74 0.61 -1.85
N GLU A 174 5.55 -0.10 -2.66
CA GLU A 174 6.27 -1.29 -2.22
C GLU A 174 7.33 -0.99 -1.15
N GLY A 175 8.05 0.13 -1.26
CA GLY A 175 9.00 0.58 -0.24
C GLY A 175 8.31 0.84 1.10
N ILE A 176 7.24 1.65 1.10
CA ILE A 176 6.47 1.95 2.31
C ILE A 176 5.78 0.70 2.85
N ASN A 177 5.33 -0.21 1.98
CA ASN A 177 4.76 -1.50 2.37
C ASN A 177 5.72 -2.32 3.25
N LYS A 178 7.00 -2.38 2.89
CA LYS A 178 8.02 -3.05 3.70
C LYS A 178 8.17 -2.41 5.08
N ASP A 179 8.18 -1.09 5.15
CA ASP A 179 8.25 -0.34 6.41
C ASP A 179 7.02 -0.63 7.29
N LEU A 180 5.82 -0.69 6.70
CA LEU A 180 4.59 -1.01 7.42
C LEU A 180 4.57 -2.45 7.93
N TRP A 181 5.18 -3.40 7.22
CA TRP A 181 5.35 -4.76 7.72
C TRP A 181 6.33 -4.83 8.89
N VAL A 182 7.38 -3.99 8.92
CA VAL A 182 8.25 -3.87 10.11
C VAL A 182 7.44 -3.32 11.28
N LEU A 183 6.64 -2.27 11.07
CA LEU A 183 5.74 -1.74 12.09
C LEU A 183 4.83 -2.83 12.66
N VAL A 184 4.12 -3.57 11.81
CA VAL A 184 3.21 -4.65 12.24
C VAL A 184 3.95 -5.76 12.98
N ASN A 185 5.16 -6.12 12.53
CA ASN A 185 5.95 -7.20 13.11
C ASN A 185 6.54 -6.86 14.48
N THR A 186 6.80 -5.58 14.73
CA THR A 186 7.41 -5.08 15.97
C THR A 186 6.40 -4.47 16.94
N LEU A 187 5.14 -4.35 16.51
CA LEU A 187 4.08 -3.77 17.33
C LEU A 187 3.86 -4.56 18.62
N THR A 188 3.80 -3.83 19.70
CA THR A 188 3.41 -4.33 21.03
C THR A 188 2.47 -3.34 21.69
N TRP A 189 1.50 -3.85 22.44
CA TRP A 189 0.60 -3.03 23.23
C TRP A 189 1.25 -2.67 24.56
N LYS A 190 0.86 -1.54 25.11
CA LYS A 190 1.25 -1.13 26.46
C LYS A 190 0.02 -1.17 27.35
N ASP A 191 0.17 -1.74 28.53
CA ASP A 191 -0.86 -1.66 29.54
C ASP A 191 -1.15 -0.19 29.88
N LYS A 192 -2.40 0.12 30.22
CA LYS A 192 -2.74 1.49 30.69
C LYS A 192 -1.89 1.80 31.90
N LEU A 193 -1.12 2.89 31.81
CA LEU A 193 -0.47 3.53 32.94
C LEU A 193 -1.50 4.06 33.93
#